data_09b731996030f2267f9529f440b8d796
#
_entry.id   09b731996030f2267f9529f440b8d796
#
_cell.length_a   1.000
_cell.length_b   1.000
_cell.length_c   1.000
_cell.angle_alpha   90.00
_cell.angle_beta   90.00
_cell.angle_gamma   90.00
#
_symmetry.space_group_name_H-M   'P 1'
#
loop_
_entity.id
_entity.type
_entity.pdbx_description
1 polymer ?
#
loop_
_entity_poly.entity_id
_entity_poly.type
_entity_poly.pdbx_seq_one_letter_code
_entity_poly.pdbx_strand_id
1 'polypeptide(L)'
;MMILSPEEIEVLKLSCKVAAVCLVFSLIPATLVAWVLARKEFWGKSLFETLVFLPLVLPPVVPGYLLLQLFGNRGLFGQYLAPFGLEFAFNWKGAVLASAVMGFPLLVQSIRLAIELVDQRLEMAAKTLGASSFGAFMQVTLPLASSGILVGSILCFCRSLGEFGATITFVGNIAGETRTLPLAMYSLMQQPDTEAAVWRLIILSLSVAFFALWFAQWFSRYQKNKRGYSA
;
A
#
# COMPACT_ATOMS: atom_id res chain seq x y z
N MET A 1 6.12 -17.91 -27.94
CA MET A 1 5.78 -16.47 -27.85
C MET A 1 4.61 -16.35 -26.89
N MET A 2 4.81 -15.80 -25.70
CA MET A 2 3.73 -15.67 -24.71
C MET A 2 2.84 -14.49 -25.13
N ILE A 3 1.81 -14.78 -25.94
CA ILE A 3 0.79 -13.77 -26.25
C ILE A 3 -0.20 -13.81 -25.09
N LEU A 4 -0.26 -12.70 -24.32
CA LEU A 4 -1.24 -12.53 -23.26
C LEU A 4 -2.64 -12.40 -23.87
N SER A 5 -3.61 -13.03 -23.26
CA SER A 5 -5.01 -12.84 -23.66
C SER A 5 -5.50 -11.43 -23.31
N PRO A 6 -6.52 -10.90 -24.00
CA PRO A 6 -7.13 -9.61 -23.63
C PRO A 6 -7.55 -9.54 -22.16
N GLU A 7 -8.08 -10.62 -21.61
CA GLU A 7 -8.49 -10.74 -20.21
C GLU A 7 -7.30 -10.66 -19.26
N GLU A 8 -6.17 -11.31 -19.58
CA GLU A 8 -4.95 -11.26 -18.77
C GLU A 8 -4.37 -9.83 -18.71
N ILE A 9 -4.45 -9.10 -19.83
CA ILE A 9 -4.04 -7.70 -19.90
C ILE A 9 -4.96 -6.81 -19.05
N GLU A 10 -6.26 -7.04 -19.08
CA GLU A 10 -7.24 -6.30 -18.27
C GLU A 10 -7.01 -6.51 -16.77
N VAL A 11 -6.82 -7.74 -16.35
CA VAL A 11 -6.51 -8.13 -14.97
C VAL A 11 -5.22 -7.48 -14.49
N LEU A 12 -4.17 -7.45 -15.34
CA LEU A 12 -2.92 -6.78 -15.02
C LEU A 12 -3.12 -5.26 -14.85
N LYS A 13 -3.81 -4.62 -15.79
CA LYS A 13 -4.10 -3.19 -15.73
C LYS A 13 -4.89 -2.84 -14.46
N LEU A 14 -5.91 -3.64 -14.13
CA LEU A 14 -6.70 -3.42 -12.92
C LEU A 14 -5.85 -3.57 -11.65
N SER A 15 -5.02 -4.62 -11.56
CA SER A 15 -4.14 -4.83 -10.41
C SER A 15 -3.14 -3.69 -10.23
N CYS A 16 -2.49 -3.25 -11.31
CA CYS A 16 -1.58 -2.11 -11.27
C CYS A 16 -2.32 -0.80 -10.91
N LYS A 17 -3.53 -0.59 -11.43
CA LYS A 17 -4.37 0.56 -11.09
C LYS A 17 -4.72 0.57 -9.61
N VAL A 18 -5.22 -0.57 -9.08
CA VAL A 18 -5.56 -0.70 -7.65
C VAL A 18 -4.35 -0.43 -6.78
N ALA A 19 -3.20 -1.05 -7.08
CA ALA A 19 -1.97 -0.87 -6.31
C ALA A 19 -1.44 0.57 -6.36
N ALA A 20 -1.46 1.21 -7.52
CA ALA A 20 -1.00 2.60 -7.68
C ALA A 20 -1.91 3.59 -6.95
N VAL A 21 -3.24 3.44 -7.09
CA VAL A 21 -4.22 4.30 -6.41
C VAL A 21 -4.15 4.10 -4.89
N CYS A 22 -4.05 2.84 -4.43
CA CYS A 22 -3.84 2.50 -3.03
C CYS A 22 -2.62 3.23 -2.46
N LEU A 23 -1.48 3.16 -3.15
CA LEU A 23 -0.25 3.83 -2.73
C LEU A 23 -0.42 5.35 -2.64
N VAL A 24 -0.95 5.98 -3.69
CA VAL A 24 -1.12 7.44 -3.72
C VAL A 24 -1.98 7.94 -2.58
N PHE A 25 -3.12 7.28 -2.33
CA PHE A 25 -4.02 7.67 -1.24
C PHE A 25 -3.47 7.36 0.15
N SER A 26 -2.66 6.30 0.30
CA SER A 26 -2.08 5.91 1.59
C SER A 26 -0.83 6.72 1.95
N LEU A 27 -0.11 7.31 0.98
CA LEU A 27 1.21 7.90 1.20
C LEU A 27 1.18 9.08 2.19
N ILE A 28 0.24 10.01 2.01
CA ILE A 28 0.12 11.18 2.88
C ILE A 28 -0.28 10.78 4.30
N PRO A 29 -1.39 10.04 4.52
CA PRO A 29 -1.77 9.64 5.88
C PRO A 29 -0.72 8.74 6.55
N ALA A 30 -0.07 7.83 5.81
CA ALA A 30 0.99 7.00 6.36
C ALA A 30 2.22 7.82 6.79
N THR A 31 2.58 8.85 6.02
CA THR A 31 3.70 9.74 6.38
C THR A 31 3.38 10.53 7.64
N LEU A 32 2.14 11.02 7.80
CA LEU A 32 1.69 11.74 8.99
C LEU A 32 1.70 10.82 10.22
N VAL A 33 1.13 9.61 10.10
CA VAL A 33 1.10 8.61 11.17
C VAL A 33 2.54 8.21 11.55
N ALA A 34 3.40 7.94 10.58
CA ALA A 34 4.79 7.60 10.79
C ALA A 34 5.55 8.72 11.53
N TRP A 35 5.33 9.97 11.13
CA TRP A 35 5.93 11.12 11.82
C TRP A 35 5.46 11.26 13.26
N VAL A 36 4.15 11.10 13.51
CA VAL A 36 3.60 11.14 14.88
C VAL A 36 4.22 10.03 15.73
N LEU A 37 4.27 8.81 15.22
CA LEU A 37 4.84 7.66 15.94
C LEU A 37 6.36 7.81 16.19
N ALA A 38 7.09 8.44 15.25
CA ALA A 38 8.54 8.62 15.36
C ALA A 38 8.94 9.78 16.27
N ARG A 39 8.13 10.86 16.38
CA ARG A 39 8.52 12.12 17.00
C ARG A 39 7.69 12.55 18.20
N LYS A 40 6.54 11.90 18.43
CA LYS A 40 5.64 12.30 19.52
C LYS A 40 5.53 11.20 20.56
N GLU A 41 5.53 11.63 21.83
CA GLU A 41 5.14 10.82 22.95
C GLU A 41 3.78 11.34 23.47
N PHE A 42 2.81 10.46 23.59
CA PHE A 42 1.47 10.78 24.07
C PHE A 42 0.83 9.58 24.78
N TRP A 43 -0.12 9.88 25.66
CA TRP A 43 -0.87 8.82 26.33
C TRP A 43 -1.66 8.00 25.30
N GLY A 44 -1.56 6.67 25.38
CA GLY A 44 -2.22 5.76 24.41
C GLY A 44 -1.43 5.50 23.12
N LYS A 45 -0.17 5.98 22.98
CA LYS A 45 0.69 5.73 21.82
C LYS A 45 0.77 4.23 21.48
N SER A 46 0.97 3.38 22.49
CA SER A 46 1.06 1.93 22.29
C SER A 46 -0.23 1.33 21.73
N LEU A 47 -1.40 1.79 22.20
CA LEU A 47 -2.68 1.36 21.66
C LEU A 47 -2.86 1.83 20.21
N PHE A 48 -2.53 3.08 19.91
CA PHE A 48 -2.59 3.61 18.56
C PHE A 48 -1.67 2.85 17.60
N GLU A 49 -0.44 2.57 18.04
CA GLU A 49 0.53 1.76 17.30
C GLU A 49 -0.02 0.35 17.04
N THR A 50 -0.58 -0.31 18.07
CA THR A 50 -1.21 -1.62 17.93
C THR A 50 -2.34 -1.60 16.90
N LEU A 51 -3.20 -0.60 16.90
CA LEU A 51 -4.29 -0.46 15.93
C LEU A 51 -3.77 -0.28 14.50
N VAL A 52 -2.71 0.51 14.33
CA VAL A 52 -2.08 0.72 13.00
C VAL A 52 -1.51 -0.59 12.46
N PHE A 53 -0.88 -1.41 13.31
CA PHE A 53 -0.23 -2.66 12.89
C PHE A 53 -1.14 -3.90 12.95
N LEU A 54 -2.32 -3.78 13.53
CA LEU A 54 -3.27 -4.87 13.68
C LEU A 54 -3.59 -5.62 12.37
N PRO A 55 -3.77 -4.94 11.21
CA PRO A 55 -4.06 -5.63 9.94
C PRO A 55 -2.97 -6.61 9.49
N LEU A 56 -1.72 -6.46 9.91
CA LEU A 56 -0.65 -7.40 9.56
C LEU A 56 -0.77 -8.74 10.26
N VAL A 57 -1.38 -8.76 11.43
CA VAL A 57 -1.47 -9.95 12.28
C VAL A 57 -2.78 -10.69 12.04
N LEU A 58 -3.83 -9.97 11.66
CA LEU A 58 -5.14 -10.57 11.40
C LEU A 58 -5.13 -11.41 10.12
N PRO A 59 -5.86 -12.56 10.10
CA PRO A 59 -6.16 -13.23 8.84
C PRO A 59 -6.81 -12.25 7.85
N PRO A 60 -6.34 -12.18 6.58
CA PRO A 60 -6.78 -11.13 5.64
C PRO A 60 -8.30 -11.08 5.38
N VAL A 61 -8.99 -12.20 5.58
CA VAL A 61 -10.45 -12.29 5.49
C VAL A 61 -11.14 -11.42 6.54
N VAL A 62 -10.54 -11.26 7.73
CA VAL A 62 -11.14 -10.48 8.83
C VAL A 62 -11.24 -8.99 8.50
N PRO A 63 -10.17 -8.29 8.09
CA PRO A 63 -10.28 -6.91 7.63
C PRO A 63 -11.25 -6.76 6.44
N GLY A 64 -11.26 -7.70 5.49
CA GLY A 64 -12.20 -7.69 4.37
C GLY A 64 -13.66 -7.74 4.81
N TYR A 65 -13.99 -8.61 5.77
CA TYR A 65 -15.33 -8.71 6.33
C TYR A 65 -15.72 -7.45 7.12
N LEU A 66 -14.81 -6.91 7.92
CA LEU A 66 -15.05 -5.64 8.63
C LEU A 66 -15.30 -4.48 7.66
N LEU A 67 -14.54 -4.39 6.57
CA LEU A 67 -14.77 -3.41 5.52
C LEU A 67 -16.15 -3.59 4.86
N LEU A 68 -16.58 -4.82 4.63
CA LEU A 68 -17.92 -5.10 4.10
C LEU A 68 -19.03 -4.66 5.06
N GLN A 69 -18.85 -4.88 6.36
CA GLN A 69 -19.81 -4.43 7.38
C GLN A 69 -19.84 -2.90 7.53
N LEU A 70 -18.71 -2.23 7.33
CA LEU A 70 -18.61 -0.78 7.46
C LEU A 70 -19.03 -0.04 6.18
N PHE A 71 -18.55 -0.49 5.01
CA PHE A 71 -18.66 0.20 3.72
C PHE A 71 -19.54 -0.53 2.69
N GLY A 72 -20.13 -1.67 3.04
CA GLY A 72 -21.16 -2.32 2.23
C GLY A 72 -22.40 -1.42 2.09
N ASN A 73 -23.23 -1.63 1.08
CA ASN A 73 -24.38 -0.76 0.77
C ASN A 73 -25.36 -0.58 1.96
N ARG A 74 -25.42 -1.56 2.86
CA ARG A 74 -26.21 -1.49 4.12
C ARG A 74 -25.34 -1.31 5.37
N GLY A 75 -24.03 -1.08 5.18
CA GLY A 75 -23.07 -0.90 6.26
C GLY A 75 -23.17 0.47 6.93
N LEU A 76 -22.46 0.60 8.08
CA LEU A 76 -22.51 1.82 8.93
C LEU A 76 -22.19 3.10 8.15
N PHE A 77 -21.20 3.06 7.26
CA PHE A 77 -20.80 4.22 6.45
C PHE A 77 -21.35 4.13 5.01
N GLY A 78 -21.50 2.91 4.46
CA GLY A 78 -21.92 2.70 3.09
C GLY A 78 -23.28 3.31 2.78
N GLN A 79 -24.26 3.17 3.67
CA GLN A 79 -25.60 3.77 3.53
C GLN A 79 -25.59 5.30 3.40
N TYR A 80 -24.59 5.98 4.02
CA TYR A 80 -24.45 7.44 3.93
C TYR A 80 -23.61 7.88 2.73
N LEU A 81 -22.75 7.02 2.19
CA LEU A 81 -21.88 7.30 1.06
C LEU A 81 -22.54 6.98 -0.29
N ALA A 82 -23.44 5.98 -0.32
CA ALA A 82 -24.15 5.56 -1.53
C ALA A 82 -24.93 6.69 -2.22
N PRO A 83 -25.66 7.60 -1.53
CA PRO A 83 -26.36 8.72 -2.17
C PRO A 83 -25.42 9.69 -2.91
N PHE A 84 -24.12 9.71 -2.56
CA PHE A 84 -23.08 10.53 -3.22
C PHE A 84 -22.37 9.78 -4.35
N GLY A 85 -22.82 8.57 -4.73
CA GLY A 85 -22.18 7.73 -5.74
C GLY A 85 -20.85 7.11 -5.29
N LEU A 86 -20.58 7.10 -3.98
CA LEU A 86 -19.38 6.52 -3.39
C LEU A 86 -19.68 5.11 -2.86
N GLU A 87 -19.75 4.17 -3.80
CA GLU A 87 -19.89 2.75 -3.50
C GLU A 87 -18.52 2.07 -3.49
N PHE A 88 -18.25 1.28 -2.45
CA PHE A 88 -17.00 0.56 -2.27
C PHE A 88 -17.18 -0.96 -2.41
N ALA A 89 -18.26 -1.52 -1.90
CA ALA A 89 -18.52 -2.95 -2.03
C ALA A 89 -18.73 -3.33 -3.50
N PHE A 90 -18.15 -4.47 -3.89
CA PHE A 90 -18.26 -5.03 -5.26
C PHE A 90 -17.76 -4.10 -6.37
N ASN A 91 -16.84 -3.20 -6.05
CA ASN A 91 -16.27 -2.19 -6.93
C ASN A 91 -14.74 -2.14 -6.78
N TRP A 92 -14.01 -1.75 -7.83
CA TRP A 92 -12.56 -1.62 -7.80
C TRP A 92 -12.07 -0.61 -6.74
N LYS A 93 -12.87 0.41 -6.39
CA LYS A 93 -12.56 1.36 -5.30
C LYS A 93 -12.48 0.64 -3.95
N GLY A 94 -13.32 -0.36 -3.73
CA GLY A 94 -13.24 -1.22 -2.54
C GLY A 94 -11.99 -2.09 -2.53
N ALA A 95 -11.56 -2.59 -3.70
CA ALA A 95 -10.28 -3.29 -3.78
C ALA A 95 -9.10 -2.37 -3.39
N VAL A 96 -9.13 -1.09 -3.78
CA VAL A 96 -8.18 -0.07 -3.32
C VAL A 96 -8.20 0.08 -1.80
N LEU A 97 -9.40 0.20 -1.21
CA LEU A 97 -9.55 0.35 0.25
C LEU A 97 -9.05 -0.88 1.00
N ALA A 98 -9.39 -2.09 0.54
CA ALA A 98 -8.89 -3.34 1.11
C ALA A 98 -7.36 -3.41 1.06
N SER A 99 -6.79 -3.13 -0.11
CA SER A 99 -5.34 -3.08 -0.31
C SER A 99 -4.66 -2.02 0.56
N ALA A 100 -5.32 -0.85 0.73
CA ALA A 100 -4.81 0.23 1.58
C ALA A 100 -4.74 -0.21 3.04
N VAL A 101 -5.79 -0.81 3.59
CA VAL A 101 -5.79 -1.30 4.98
C VAL A 101 -4.68 -2.33 5.19
N MET A 102 -4.46 -3.23 4.23
CA MET A 102 -3.44 -4.29 4.36
C MET A 102 -2.01 -3.81 4.08
N GLY A 103 -1.84 -2.80 3.23
CA GLY A 103 -0.53 -2.24 2.86
C GLY A 103 -0.06 -1.10 3.78
N PHE A 104 -1.00 -0.41 4.43
CA PHE A 104 -0.74 0.77 5.26
C PHE A 104 0.29 0.56 6.37
N PRO A 105 0.23 -0.52 7.16
CA PRO A 105 1.21 -0.76 8.22
C PRO A 105 2.65 -0.85 7.70
N LEU A 106 2.88 -1.52 6.57
CA LEU A 106 4.22 -1.64 5.97
C LEU A 106 4.75 -0.29 5.51
N LEU A 107 3.88 0.53 4.94
CA LEU A 107 4.23 1.88 4.53
C LEU A 107 4.58 2.74 5.75
N VAL A 108 3.75 2.74 6.79
CA VAL A 108 4.00 3.45 8.05
C VAL A 108 5.31 3.01 8.68
N GLN A 109 5.55 1.71 8.80
CA GLN A 109 6.76 1.17 9.43
C GLN A 109 8.04 1.61 8.72
N SER A 110 8.05 1.52 7.38
CA SER A 110 9.22 1.91 6.59
C SER A 110 9.52 3.41 6.69
N ILE A 111 8.48 4.24 6.66
CA ILE A 111 8.62 5.69 6.78
C ILE A 111 9.04 6.07 8.21
N ARG A 112 8.44 5.44 9.24
CA ARG A 112 8.77 5.66 10.64
C ARG A 112 10.25 5.38 10.90
N LEU A 113 10.74 4.21 10.51
CA LEU A 113 12.16 3.86 10.67
C LEU A 113 13.09 4.87 9.99
N ALA A 114 12.72 5.33 8.80
CA ALA A 114 13.52 6.34 8.09
C ALA A 114 13.52 7.69 8.81
N ILE A 115 12.39 8.10 9.40
CA ILE A 115 12.30 9.33 10.21
C ILE A 115 13.08 9.19 11.51
N GLU A 116 13.03 8.04 12.19
CA GLU A 116 13.77 7.78 13.43
C GLU A 116 15.29 7.86 13.23
N LEU A 117 15.79 7.49 12.05
CA LEU A 117 17.20 7.60 11.67
C LEU A 117 17.67 9.04 11.40
N VAL A 118 16.79 10.01 11.23
CA VAL A 118 17.14 11.41 11.06
C VAL A 118 17.50 12.00 12.42
N ASP A 119 18.73 12.57 12.55
CA ASP A 119 19.17 13.22 13.77
C ASP A 119 18.27 14.42 14.10
N GLN A 120 17.65 14.39 15.27
CA GLN A 120 16.77 15.45 15.75
C GLN A 120 17.49 16.79 15.92
N ARG A 121 18.83 16.80 16.08
CA ARG A 121 19.63 18.03 16.16
C ARG A 121 19.53 18.86 14.89
N LEU A 122 19.39 18.21 13.73
CA LEU A 122 19.21 18.93 12.46
C LEU A 122 17.85 19.65 12.41
N GLU A 123 16.79 19.01 12.94
CA GLU A 123 15.47 19.65 13.08
C GLU A 123 15.51 20.83 14.06
N MET A 124 16.26 20.68 15.19
CA MET A 124 16.44 21.76 16.16
C MET A 124 17.23 22.92 15.57
N ALA A 125 18.31 22.65 14.83
CA ALA A 125 19.11 23.69 14.16
C ALA A 125 18.25 24.46 13.14
N ALA A 126 17.40 23.79 12.35
CA ALA A 126 16.48 24.47 11.45
C ALA A 126 15.50 25.39 12.19
N LYS A 127 15.00 24.96 13.35
CA LYS A 127 14.11 25.78 14.19
C LYS A 127 14.81 26.99 14.80
N THR A 128 16.07 26.87 15.24
CA THR A 128 16.86 28.01 15.73
C THR A 128 17.15 29.06 14.64
N LEU A 129 17.17 28.61 13.36
CA LEU A 129 17.27 29.49 12.19
C LEU A 129 15.90 30.04 11.72
N GLY A 130 14.85 29.88 12.52
CA GLY A 130 13.52 30.45 12.25
C GLY A 130 12.53 29.55 11.52
N ALA A 131 12.88 28.29 11.23
CA ALA A 131 11.93 27.38 10.62
C ALA A 131 10.82 26.97 11.62
N SER A 132 9.56 26.94 11.17
CA SER A 132 8.47 26.33 11.94
C SER A 132 8.67 24.82 12.06
N SER A 133 7.96 24.15 12.98
CA SER A 133 8.02 22.69 13.11
C SER A 133 7.66 21.96 11.81
N PHE A 134 6.68 22.48 11.07
CA PHE A 134 6.33 21.97 9.75
C PHE A 134 7.42 22.28 8.70
N GLY A 135 8.00 23.48 8.75
CA GLY A 135 9.12 23.85 7.89
C GLY A 135 10.35 22.96 8.11
N ALA A 136 10.72 22.67 9.36
CA ALA A 136 11.81 21.76 9.70
C ALA A 136 11.52 20.34 9.19
N PHE A 137 10.28 19.85 9.34
CA PHE A 137 9.87 18.56 8.77
C PHE A 137 10.02 18.52 7.25
N MET A 138 9.49 19.51 6.54
CA MET A 138 9.53 19.54 5.07
C MET A 138 10.93 19.74 4.49
N GLN A 139 11.78 20.57 5.14
CA GLN A 139 13.09 20.94 4.60
C GLN A 139 14.22 20.02 5.07
N VAL A 140 14.06 19.34 6.22
CA VAL A 140 15.11 18.50 6.81
C VAL A 140 14.65 17.03 6.86
N THR A 141 13.59 16.74 7.61
CA THR A 141 13.20 15.35 7.90
C THR A 141 12.73 14.62 6.66
N LEU A 142 11.82 15.21 5.90
CA LEU A 142 11.21 14.57 4.73
C LEU A 142 12.24 14.26 3.62
N PRO A 143 13.14 15.18 3.23
CA PRO A 143 14.21 14.87 2.28
C PRO A 143 15.17 13.79 2.78
N LEU A 144 15.55 13.82 4.06
CA LEU A 144 16.46 12.81 4.63
C LEU A 144 15.81 11.43 4.74
N ALA A 145 14.52 11.38 5.05
CA ALA A 145 13.73 10.13 5.12
C ALA A 145 13.26 9.60 3.75
N SER A 146 13.53 10.32 2.65
CA SER A 146 12.98 9.99 1.32
C SER A 146 13.30 8.58 0.82
N SER A 147 14.45 8.02 1.19
CA SER A 147 14.82 6.64 0.84
C SER A 147 13.86 5.62 1.50
N GLY A 148 13.49 5.83 2.76
CA GLY A 148 12.54 4.96 3.45
C GLY A 148 11.11 5.14 2.96
N ILE A 149 10.73 6.37 2.58
CA ILE A 149 9.44 6.63 1.93
C ILE A 149 9.34 5.85 0.62
N LEU A 150 10.39 5.86 -0.19
CA LEU A 150 10.43 5.11 -1.43
C LEU A 150 10.33 3.59 -1.19
N VAL A 151 11.16 3.06 -0.27
CA VAL A 151 11.13 1.63 0.07
C VAL A 151 9.74 1.23 0.57
N GLY A 152 9.15 1.99 1.50
CA GLY A 152 7.80 1.77 1.99
C GLY A 152 6.74 1.82 0.89
N SER A 153 6.87 2.76 -0.05
CA SER A 153 5.98 2.88 -1.20
C SER A 153 5.98 1.63 -2.08
N ILE A 154 7.16 1.09 -2.34
CA ILE A 154 7.29 -0.12 -3.17
C ILE A 154 6.80 -1.35 -2.42
N LEU A 155 7.09 -1.47 -1.12
CA LEU A 155 6.55 -2.56 -0.31
C LEU A 155 5.02 -2.52 -0.25
N CYS A 156 4.42 -1.34 -0.09
CA CYS A 156 2.97 -1.15 -0.13
C CYS A 156 2.39 -1.52 -1.50
N PHE A 157 3.01 -1.08 -2.59
CA PHE A 157 2.62 -1.42 -3.95
C PHE A 157 2.66 -2.93 -4.21
N CYS A 158 3.77 -3.60 -3.88
CA CYS A 158 3.91 -5.04 -4.04
C CYS A 158 2.92 -5.81 -3.15
N ARG A 159 2.70 -5.35 -1.92
CA ARG A 159 1.71 -5.94 -1.01
C ARG A 159 0.30 -5.82 -1.57
N SER A 160 -0.04 -4.67 -2.17
CA SER A 160 -1.33 -4.42 -2.82
C SER A 160 -1.54 -5.30 -4.07
N LEU A 161 -0.49 -5.50 -4.89
CA LEU A 161 -0.55 -6.40 -6.06
C LEU A 161 -0.87 -7.84 -5.67
N GLY A 162 -0.37 -8.31 -4.53
CA GLY A 162 -0.59 -9.66 -4.01
C GLY A 162 -1.81 -9.77 -3.09
N GLU A 163 -2.64 -8.72 -2.95
CA GLU A 163 -3.79 -8.78 -2.04
C GLU A 163 -4.90 -9.66 -2.60
N PHE A 164 -5.32 -10.63 -1.78
CA PHE A 164 -6.34 -11.60 -2.13
C PHE A 164 -7.47 -11.67 -1.08
N GLY A 165 -7.11 -11.94 0.17
CA GLY A 165 -8.06 -12.33 1.21
C GLY A 165 -9.05 -11.23 1.58
N ALA A 166 -8.57 -10.01 1.81
CA ALA A 166 -9.45 -8.87 2.10
C ALA A 166 -10.24 -8.46 0.85
N THR A 167 -9.63 -8.53 -0.32
CA THR A 167 -10.27 -8.16 -1.58
C THR A 167 -11.43 -9.11 -1.92
N ILE A 168 -11.21 -10.43 -1.91
CA ILE A 168 -12.29 -11.40 -2.25
C ILE A 168 -13.48 -11.30 -1.30
N THR A 169 -13.22 -11.03 -0.03
CA THR A 169 -14.25 -10.93 1.00
C THR A 169 -15.06 -9.65 0.89
N PHE A 170 -14.42 -8.52 0.55
CA PHE A 170 -15.06 -7.22 0.51
C PHE A 170 -15.70 -6.89 -0.84
N VAL A 171 -15.03 -7.22 -1.95
CA VAL A 171 -15.48 -6.81 -3.30
C VAL A 171 -15.80 -7.97 -4.23
N GLY A 172 -15.57 -9.20 -3.80
CA GLY A 172 -15.80 -10.39 -4.61
C GLY A 172 -14.79 -10.55 -5.75
N ASN A 173 -15.20 -11.30 -6.80
CA ASN A 173 -14.35 -11.61 -7.95
C ASN A 173 -15.16 -11.41 -9.25
N ILE A 174 -15.34 -10.17 -9.66
CA ILE A 174 -16.16 -9.76 -10.80
C ILE A 174 -15.22 -9.42 -11.98
N ALA A 175 -15.36 -10.12 -13.10
CA ALA A 175 -14.59 -9.87 -14.30
C ALA A 175 -14.81 -8.44 -14.79
N GLY A 176 -13.73 -7.74 -15.17
CA GLY A 176 -13.77 -6.35 -15.63
C GLY A 176 -13.90 -5.30 -14.52
N GLU A 177 -14.25 -5.69 -13.29
CA GLU A 177 -14.51 -4.72 -12.22
C GLU A 177 -13.60 -4.92 -10.98
N THR A 178 -13.54 -6.13 -10.43
CA THR A 178 -12.77 -6.39 -9.18
C THR A 178 -11.76 -7.51 -9.32
N ARG A 179 -11.72 -8.23 -10.44
CA ARG A 179 -10.85 -9.37 -10.66
C ARG A 179 -9.38 -8.92 -10.81
N THR A 180 -8.65 -8.87 -9.70
CA THR A 180 -7.20 -8.63 -9.68
C THR A 180 -6.40 -9.89 -10.06
N LEU A 181 -5.07 -9.78 -10.24
CA LEU A 181 -4.18 -10.91 -10.56
C LEU A 181 -4.37 -12.11 -9.63
N PRO A 182 -4.35 -11.98 -8.28
CA PRO A 182 -4.56 -13.13 -7.40
C PRO A 182 -5.97 -13.74 -7.54
N LEU A 183 -6.99 -12.92 -7.77
CA LEU A 183 -8.37 -13.38 -7.96
C LEU A 183 -8.53 -14.12 -9.29
N ALA A 184 -7.90 -13.64 -10.37
CA ALA A 184 -7.89 -14.32 -11.65
C ALA A 184 -7.18 -15.67 -11.57
N MET A 185 -6.01 -15.72 -10.93
CA MET A 185 -5.28 -16.97 -10.71
C MET A 185 -6.12 -17.97 -9.92
N TYR A 186 -6.77 -17.52 -8.85
CA TYR A 186 -7.65 -18.36 -8.04
C TYR A 186 -8.82 -18.94 -8.86
N SER A 187 -9.45 -18.13 -9.73
CA SER A 187 -10.52 -18.61 -10.60
C SER A 187 -10.04 -19.63 -11.62
N LEU A 188 -8.87 -19.41 -12.24
CA LEU A 188 -8.31 -20.33 -13.21
C LEU A 188 -7.90 -21.66 -12.57
N MET A 189 -7.35 -21.65 -11.36
CA MET A 189 -6.97 -22.87 -10.64
C MET A 189 -8.16 -23.80 -10.32
N GLN A 190 -9.38 -23.29 -10.37
CA GLN A 190 -10.60 -24.08 -10.15
C GLN A 190 -11.21 -24.64 -11.46
N GLN A 191 -10.62 -24.33 -12.60
CA GLN A 191 -11.08 -24.77 -13.91
C GLN A 191 -10.15 -25.84 -14.49
N PRO A 192 -10.66 -26.86 -15.18
CA PRO A 192 -9.81 -27.84 -15.87
C PRO A 192 -9.09 -27.17 -17.03
N ASP A 193 -7.94 -27.71 -17.42
CA ASP A 193 -7.14 -27.33 -18.60
C ASP A 193 -6.66 -25.87 -18.65
N THR A 194 -6.57 -25.19 -17.50
CA THR A 194 -6.14 -23.78 -17.40
C THR A 194 -4.71 -23.60 -16.91
N GLU A 195 -3.95 -24.66 -16.70
CA GLU A 195 -2.58 -24.62 -16.13
C GLU A 195 -1.66 -23.65 -16.87
N ALA A 196 -1.70 -23.63 -18.19
CA ALA A 196 -0.89 -22.73 -18.99
C ALA A 196 -1.23 -21.24 -18.75
N ALA A 197 -2.51 -20.91 -18.53
CA ALA A 197 -2.94 -19.55 -18.18
C ALA A 197 -2.49 -19.17 -16.77
N VAL A 198 -2.59 -20.08 -15.80
CA VAL A 198 -2.10 -19.88 -14.44
C VAL A 198 -0.59 -19.59 -14.45
N TRP A 199 0.20 -20.39 -15.18
CA TRP A 199 1.65 -20.15 -15.28
C TRP A 199 1.97 -18.80 -15.92
N ARG A 200 1.24 -18.35 -16.94
CA ARG A 200 1.42 -17.00 -17.52
C ARG A 200 1.19 -15.90 -16.48
N LEU A 201 0.12 -15.99 -15.69
CA LEU A 201 -0.17 -15.01 -14.64
C LEU A 201 0.86 -15.06 -13.50
N ILE A 202 1.37 -16.24 -13.13
CA ILE A 202 2.47 -16.38 -12.16
C ILE A 202 3.71 -15.66 -12.64
N ILE A 203 4.17 -15.95 -13.88
CA ILE A 203 5.37 -15.31 -14.45
C ILE A 203 5.18 -13.80 -14.55
N LEU A 204 3.99 -13.35 -14.92
CA LEU A 204 3.65 -11.94 -15.01
C LEU A 204 3.74 -11.25 -13.62
N SER A 205 3.13 -11.86 -12.59
CA SER A 205 3.17 -11.36 -11.22
C SER A 205 4.60 -11.30 -10.68
N LEU A 206 5.39 -12.36 -10.90
CA LEU A 206 6.79 -12.40 -10.51
C LEU A 206 7.62 -11.33 -11.22
N SER A 207 7.38 -11.12 -12.51
CA SER A 207 8.07 -10.10 -13.31
C SER A 207 7.78 -8.70 -12.77
N VAL A 208 6.51 -8.36 -12.54
CA VAL A 208 6.11 -7.05 -12.01
C VAL A 208 6.72 -6.81 -10.62
N ALA A 209 6.63 -7.80 -9.72
CA ALA A 209 7.20 -7.70 -8.38
C ALA A 209 8.74 -7.58 -8.43
N PHE A 210 9.40 -8.37 -9.27
CA PHE A 210 10.84 -8.32 -9.44
C PHE A 210 11.31 -6.95 -9.93
N PHE A 211 10.70 -6.43 -10.99
CA PHE A 211 11.07 -5.11 -11.54
C PHE A 211 10.77 -3.97 -10.56
N ALA A 212 9.68 -4.04 -9.82
CA ALA A 212 9.36 -3.05 -8.78
C ALA A 212 10.43 -3.05 -7.67
N LEU A 213 10.79 -4.21 -7.14
CA LEU A 213 11.81 -4.35 -6.11
C LEU A 213 13.22 -4.00 -6.62
N TRP A 214 13.56 -4.41 -7.83
CA TRP A 214 14.85 -4.09 -8.45
C TRP A 214 14.98 -2.57 -8.64
N PHE A 215 13.97 -1.92 -9.17
CA PHE A 215 13.91 -0.46 -9.30
C PHE A 215 14.06 0.25 -7.96
N ALA A 216 13.41 -0.26 -6.90
CA ALA A 216 13.56 0.24 -5.55
C ALA A 216 14.99 0.24 -5.05
N GLN A 217 15.65 -0.90 -5.19
CA GLN A 217 17.02 -1.07 -4.71
C GLN A 217 18.00 -0.22 -5.53
N TRP A 218 17.82 -0.20 -6.86
CA TRP A 218 18.64 0.63 -7.74
C TRP A 218 18.51 2.12 -7.39
N PHE A 219 17.29 2.62 -7.21
CA PHE A 219 17.04 4.03 -6.87
C PHE A 219 17.55 4.38 -5.47
N SER A 220 17.37 3.49 -4.49
CA SER A 220 17.93 3.68 -3.15
C SER A 220 19.45 3.81 -3.17
N ARG A 221 20.14 2.96 -3.93
CA ARG A 221 21.61 3.05 -4.12
C ARG A 221 22.02 4.34 -4.83
N TYR A 222 21.28 4.74 -5.85
CA TYR A 222 21.54 5.99 -6.58
C TYR A 222 21.43 7.21 -5.67
N GLN A 223 20.43 7.27 -4.78
CA GLN A 223 20.30 8.35 -3.81
C GLN A 223 21.43 8.35 -2.78
N LYS A 224 21.87 7.18 -2.28
CA LYS A 224 23.00 7.09 -1.36
C LYS A 224 24.29 7.65 -1.97
N ASN A 225 24.58 7.29 -3.21
CA ASN A 225 25.76 7.78 -3.93
C ASN A 225 25.75 9.30 -4.13
N LYS A 226 24.59 9.90 -4.43
CA LYS A 226 24.45 11.36 -4.56
C LYS A 226 24.65 12.13 -3.23
N ARG A 227 24.39 11.49 -2.10
CA ARG A 227 24.50 12.13 -0.77
C ARG A 227 25.89 11.98 -0.14
N GLY A 228 26.88 11.43 -0.85
CA GLY A 228 28.25 11.30 -0.38
C GLY A 228 28.44 10.32 0.79
N TYR A 229 27.50 9.44 1.07
CA TYR A 229 27.67 8.32 1.96
C TYR A 229 28.34 7.16 1.21
N SER A 230 29.61 7.34 0.82
CA SER A 230 30.49 6.19 0.55
C SER A 230 30.94 5.64 1.90
N ALA A 231 30.53 4.40 2.18
CA ALA A 231 31.06 3.61 3.29
C ALA A 231 32.54 3.31 3.09
#